data_e82c8dcf0786360ebe04cbfc534d938a
#
_entry.id   e82c8dcf0786360ebe04cbfc534d938a
#
_cell.length_a   1.000
_cell.length_b   1.000
_cell.length_c   1.000
_cell.angle_alpha   90.00
_cell.angle_beta   90.00
_cell.angle_gamma   90.00
#
_symmetry.space_group_name_H-M   'P 1'
#
loop_
_entity.id
_entity.type
_entity.pdbx_description
1 polymer ?
#
loop_
_entity_poly.entity_id
_entity_poly.type
_entity_poly.pdbx_seq_one_letter_code
_entity_poly.pdbx_strand_id
1 'polypeptide(L)'
;MRVLFAVSLISLLVTFLSDLAGAQSIQLLVDLTDAPRNIFHSQLTIPVKPGLLTLVYPQWIPGNHRPSGPIANVTGIKMQAAGRTLAWQRDPVDMYAFHVDVPAGATELHVSMDTITNDGSAGATGPAATTNVLDLNWNQVVLYPQDASSDAVQIQAAITLPPDWKFGTALPVAGVTKGGANEIVGFKPVSLTTLVDSPVIAGNHYRKIELTKPGETPVHVIDMVGESDAALAMTADDEAAYRKLVAETGALFGARHYLEYHFLLTLSDEAGHHGVEHHESSDNSVGERTLLEPELQILDAGLLPHEFAHSWNGKYRRPAGLATRNYQDPMVGDLLWVYEGLTEYLGEVLTARSGLWTAEQYRESMAATAAMLDHRAGRSWRPLEDTARSVQILRLQGPAWQSWRRGLDYYPEGALIWLEVDTIIRQQTQGQKSLNDFCRLFHGGESGPPKVVPYTFDDVVKTLNQVTPYDWAGLLKTLVNSTDPHAPLGGIERGGWRLVYNDQPNLFIKTADKVRKSVDASYSLGFVVREDGTLSDVIYGSPAYAAGIGPGMQLVAINGRAWSKDVLQDALRASKDSKEPIDLLIENAKFFKTYSIAYHDGVRNPHLERAEGADLLGGIVEPLTR
;
A
#
# COMPACT_ATOMS: atom_id res chain seq x y z
N MET A 1 -5.97 -0.73 -43.95
CA MET A 1 -7.08 -1.58 -43.48
C MET A 1 -7.38 -1.46 -41.98
N ARG A 2 -6.43 -1.11 -41.11
CA ARG A 2 -6.66 -0.89 -39.65
C ARG A 2 -7.40 0.39 -39.28
N VAL A 3 -7.30 1.45 -40.06
CA VAL A 3 -7.94 2.76 -39.77
C VAL A 3 -9.47 2.73 -40.00
N LEU A 4 -9.96 1.91 -40.91
CA LEU A 4 -11.40 1.79 -41.20
C LEU A 4 -12.15 0.95 -40.14
N PHE A 5 -11.49 0.05 -39.42
CA PHE A 5 -12.10 -0.72 -38.33
C PHE A 5 -12.34 0.12 -37.07
N ALA A 6 -11.43 1.07 -36.77
CA ALA A 6 -11.56 1.96 -35.59
C ALA A 6 -12.79 2.90 -35.73
N VAL A 7 -13.05 3.41 -36.95
CA VAL A 7 -14.21 4.30 -37.19
C VAL A 7 -15.55 3.56 -37.06
N SER A 8 -15.61 2.28 -37.45
CA SER A 8 -16.85 1.47 -37.32
C SER A 8 -17.13 1.07 -35.86
N LEU A 9 -16.09 0.86 -35.03
CA LEU A 9 -16.26 0.54 -33.61
C LEU A 9 -16.79 1.76 -32.83
N ILE A 10 -16.29 2.97 -33.15
CA ILE A 10 -16.77 4.23 -32.53
C ILE A 10 -18.27 4.45 -32.85
N SER A 11 -18.73 4.12 -34.05
CA SER A 11 -20.15 4.28 -34.43
C SER A 11 -21.09 3.31 -33.69
N LEU A 12 -20.61 2.12 -33.30
CA LEU A 12 -21.43 1.16 -32.53
C LEU A 12 -21.48 1.52 -31.03
N LEU A 13 -20.41 2.10 -30.49
CA LEU A 13 -20.34 2.58 -29.10
C LEU A 13 -21.25 3.77 -28.88
N VAL A 14 -21.34 4.71 -29.84
CA VAL A 14 -22.16 5.94 -29.78
C VAL A 14 -23.66 5.62 -29.64
N THR A 15 -24.14 4.49 -30.15
CA THR A 15 -25.57 4.13 -30.04
C THR A 15 -26.01 3.66 -28.66
N PHE A 16 -25.11 3.21 -27.79
CA PHE A 16 -25.41 2.86 -26.38
C PHE A 16 -25.34 4.07 -25.43
N LEU A 17 -24.74 5.18 -25.86
CA LEU A 17 -24.40 6.34 -25.03
C LEU A 17 -25.37 7.52 -25.16
N SER A 18 -26.42 7.42 -25.97
CA SER A 18 -27.22 8.59 -26.40
C SER A 18 -28.44 8.97 -25.57
N ASP A 19 -28.75 8.32 -24.43
CA ASP A 19 -30.03 8.54 -23.71
C ASP A 19 -29.94 9.22 -22.32
N LEU A 20 -28.81 9.85 -21.96
CA LEU A 20 -28.73 10.65 -20.73
C LEU A 20 -28.29 12.08 -21.06
N ALA A 21 -29.26 12.95 -21.36
CA ALA A 21 -29.07 14.41 -21.42
C ALA A 21 -28.80 14.98 -20.03
N GLY A 22 -27.56 14.87 -19.58
CA GLY A 22 -26.94 15.49 -18.42
C GLY A 22 -25.59 16.09 -18.82
N ALA A 23 -24.93 16.87 -17.99
CA ALA A 23 -23.68 17.59 -18.26
C ALA A 23 -22.74 16.86 -19.23
N GLN A 24 -22.14 17.60 -20.18
CA GLN A 24 -21.23 17.03 -21.19
C GLN A 24 -20.08 16.28 -20.49
N SER A 25 -20.12 14.95 -20.51
CA SER A 25 -19.09 14.08 -19.90
C SER A 25 -17.92 13.84 -20.85
N ILE A 26 -16.73 13.68 -20.29
CA ILE A 26 -15.57 13.18 -21.05
C ILE A 26 -15.84 11.71 -21.38
N GLN A 27 -15.71 11.35 -22.66
CA GLN A 27 -15.74 9.94 -23.08
C GLN A 27 -14.31 9.40 -23.04
N LEU A 28 -14.08 8.29 -22.35
CA LEU A 28 -12.78 7.65 -22.23
C LEU A 28 -12.88 6.17 -22.68
N LEU A 29 -12.21 5.85 -23.75
CA LEU A 29 -12.03 4.46 -24.19
C LEU A 29 -10.58 4.04 -23.97
N VAL A 30 -10.37 2.93 -23.27
CA VAL A 30 -9.05 2.33 -23.09
C VAL A 30 -9.02 0.95 -23.76
N ASP A 31 -8.21 0.83 -24.80
CA ASP A 31 -7.96 -0.45 -25.47
C ASP A 31 -6.78 -1.15 -24.76
N LEU A 32 -7.07 -2.26 -24.10
CA LEU A 32 -6.13 -3.07 -23.33
C LEU A 32 -5.68 -4.33 -24.08
N THR A 33 -6.03 -4.45 -25.37
CA THR A 33 -5.67 -5.64 -26.17
C THR A 33 -4.17 -5.80 -26.37
N ASP A 34 -3.39 -4.73 -26.21
CA ASP A 34 -1.94 -4.72 -26.26
C ASP A 34 -1.28 -4.77 -24.86
N ALA A 35 -2.06 -5.00 -23.78
CA ALA A 35 -1.53 -5.21 -22.43
C ALA A 35 -0.42 -6.30 -22.38
N PRO A 36 -0.54 -7.45 -23.09
CA PRO A 36 0.56 -8.42 -23.18
C PRO A 36 1.86 -7.89 -23.81
N ARG A 37 1.84 -6.69 -24.37
CA ARG A 37 3.01 -5.96 -24.91
C ARG A 37 3.38 -4.74 -24.09
N ASN A 38 2.79 -4.61 -22.89
CA ASN A 38 3.02 -3.51 -21.95
C ASN A 38 2.60 -2.13 -22.49
N ILE A 39 1.48 -2.06 -23.20
CA ILE A 39 0.93 -0.81 -23.73
C ILE A 39 -0.58 -0.76 -23.54
N PHE A 40 -1.08 0.34 -22.95
CA PHE A 40 -2.50 0.69 -22.90
C PHE A 40 -2.76 1.87 -23.85
N HIS A 41 -3.77 1.75 -24.72
CA HIS A 41 -4.14 2.80 -25.67
C HIS A 41 -5.37 3.54 -25.19
N SER A 42 -5.27 4.85 -24.99
CA SER A 42 -6.34 5.69 -24.50
C SER A 42 -6.86 6.65 -25.58
N GLN A 43 -8.17 6.80 -25.65
CA GLN A 43 -8.85 7.75 -26.50
C GLN A 43 -9.86 8.53 -25.65
N LEU A 44 -9.69 9.86 -25.61
CA LEU A 44 -10.59 10.76 -24.89
C LEU A 44 -11.31 11.66 -25.88
N THR A 45 -12.62 11.85 -25.67
CA THR A 45 -13.38 12.93 -26.29
C THR A 45 -13.81 13.90 -25.19
N ILE A 46 -13.23 15.08 -25.21
CA ILE A 46 -13.38 16.10 -24.16
C ILE A 46 -14.25 17.23 -24.70
N PRO A 47 -15.39 17.55 -24.06
CA PRO A 47 -16.17 18.74 -24.39
C PRO A 47 -15.36 20.02 -24.15
N VAL A 48 -15.28 20.90 -25.15
CA VAL A 48 -14.43 22.09 -25.07
C VAL A 48 -15.13 23.33 -25.64
N LYS A 49 -14.55 24.47 -25.30
CA LYS A 49 -14.85 25.77 -25.92
C LYS A 49 -13.63 26.26 -26.71
N PRO A 50 -13.81 27.03 -27.80
CA PRO A 50 -12.70 27.66 -28.51
C PRO A 50 -11.83 28.52 -27.60
N GLY A 51 -10.50 28.50 -27.85
CA GLY A 51 -9.49 29.27 -27.11
C GLY A 51 -8.44 28.38 -26.44
N LEU A 52 -7.59 29.00 -25.65
CA LEU A 52 -6.53 28.29 -24.93
C LEU A 52 -7.13 27.36 -23.87
N LEU A 53 -6.76 26.09 -23.94
CA LEU A 53 -7.13 25.05 -22.98
C LEU A 53 -5.87 24.47 -22.38
N THR A 54 -5.86 24.30 -21.06
CA THR A 54 -4.85 23.52 -20.35
C THR A 54 -5.45 22.21 -19.85
N LEU A 55 -4.91 21.10 -20.31
CA LEU A 55 -5.20 19.76 -19.80
C LEU A 55 -4.09 19.32 -18.87
N VAL A 56 -4.45 18.60 -17.81
CA VAL A 56 -3.48 18.07 -16.85
C VAL A 56 -3.62 16.55 -16.71
N TYR A 57 -2.48 15.92 -16.47
CA TYR A 57 -2.38 14.51 -16.10
C TYR A 57 -2.34 14.42 -14.57
N PRO A 58 -3.03 13.45 -13.92
CA PRO A 58 -3.01 13.32 -12.46
C PRO A 58 -1.59 13.23 -11.92
N GLN A 59 -1.24 14.11 -11.00
CA GLN A 59 0.09 14.22 -10.40
C GLN A 59 0.12 13.64 -8.99
N TRP A 60 -0.78 14.09 -8.12
CA TRP A 60 -0.87 13.64 -6.74
C TRP A 60 -1.84 12.49 -6.61
N ILE A 61 -1.31 11.28 -6.46
CA ILE A 61 -2.12 10.07 -6.47
C ILE A 61 -2.50 9.70 -5.04
N PRO A 62 -3.82 9.55 -4.73
CA PRO A 62 -4.29 9.03 -3.45
C PRO A 62 -3.66 7.66 -3.14
N GLY A 63 -3.39 7.39 -1.86
CA GLY A 63 -2.67 6.18 -1.44
C GLY A 63 -1.15 6.27 -1.57
N ASN A 64 -0.63 7.04 -2.54
CA ASN A 64 0.81 7.31 -2.65
C ASN A 64 1.30 8.48 -1.83
N HIS A 65 0.41 9.40 -1.46
CA HIS A 65 0.68 10.62 -0.68
C HIS A 65 1.80 11.49 -1.25
N ARG A 66 2.05 11.42 -2.58
CA ARG A 66 3.14 12.12 -3.26
C ARG A 66 2.80 12.40 -4.73
N PRO A 67 3.54 13.33 -5.41
CA PRO A 67 3.37 13.58 -6.83
C PRO A 67 3.98 12.44 -7.67
N SER A 68 3.30 11.29 -7.73
CA SER A 68 3.79 10.05 -8.32
C SER A 68 3.08 9.65 -9.61
N GLY A 69 2.23 10.51 -10.18
CA GLY A 69 1.61 10.24 -11.47
C GLY A 69 2.67 9.88 -12.52
N PRO A 70 2.58 8.71 -13.21
CA PRO A 70 3.65 8.19 -14.06
C PRO A 70 3.70 8.90 -15.43
N ILE A 71 3.84 10.21 -15.44
CA ILE A 71 3.82 11.06 -16.66
C ILE A 71 4.93 10.69 -17.67
N ALA A 72 6.03 10.13 -17.21
CA ALA A 72 7.12 9.68 -18.09
C ALA A 72 6.72 8.48 -18.97
N ASN A 73 5.69 7.73 -18.55
CA ASN A 73 5.19 6.56 -19.27
C ASN A 73 4.15 6.92 -20.35
N VAL A 74 3.72 8.19 -20.40
CA VAL A 74 2.76 8.66 -21.39
C VAL A 74 3.47 9.01 -22.70
N THR A 75 3.04 8.36 -23.78
CA THR A 75 3.62 8.49 -25.11
C THR A 75 2.54 8.71 -26.18
N GLY A 76 2.95 9.01 -27.41
CA GLY A 76 2.05 9.06 -28.57
C GLY A 76 0.94 10.11 -28.52
N ILE A 77 1.03 11.13 -27.66
CA ILE A 77 -0.02 12.14 -27.49
C ILE A 77 -0.34 12.84 -28.80
N LYS A 78 -1.60 12.80 -29.22
CA LYS A 78 -2.14 13.53 -30.37
C LYS A 78 -3.45 14.21 -29.94
N MET A 79 -3.62 15.45 -30.36
CA MET A 79 -4.83 16.23 -30.13
C MET A 79 -5.45 16.67 -31.46
N GLN A 80 -6.76 16.49 -31.59
CA GLN A 80 -7.50 16.80 -32.81
C GLN A 80 -8.81 17.49 -32.48
N ALA A 81 -9.16 18.56 -33.23
CA ALA A 81 -10.46 19.18 -33.15
C ALA A 81 -10.84 19.74 -34.53
N ALA A 82 -12.13 19.81 -34.86
CA ALA A 82 -12.68 20.28 -36.12
C ALA A 82 -11.98 19.63 -37.36
N GLY A 83 -11.65 18.29 -37.26
CA GLY A 83 -11.01 17.54 -38.32
C GLY A 83 -9.51 17.86 -38.55
N ARG A 84 -8.85 18.57 -37.64
CA ARG A 84 -7.44 18.99 -37.75
C ARG A 84 -6.63 18.45 -36.56
N THR A 85 -5.38 18.05 -36.81
CA THR A 85 -4.40 17.82 -35.75
C THR A 85 -3.94 19.19 -35.21
N LEU A 86 -3.97 19.35 -33.89
CA LEU A 86 -3.56 20.54 -33.17
C LEU A 86 -2.15 20.37 -32.62
N ALA A 87 -1.36 21.42 -32.66
CA ALA A 87 -0.11 21.50 -31.91
C ALA A 87 -0.45 21.72 -30.45
N TRP A 88 0.22 20.97 -29.58
CA TRP A 88 0.17 21.12 -28.13
C TRP A 88 1.56 21.41 -27.59
N GLN A 89 1.65 22.02 -26.44
CA GLN A 89 2.91 22.31 -25.75
C GLN A 89 2.81 21.87 -24.30
N ARG A 90 3.86 21.22 -23.79
CA ARG A 90 3.99 20.96 -22.36
C ARG A 90 4.35 22.25 -21.64
N ASP A 91 3.79 22.49 -20.46
CA ASP A 91 4.18 23.62 -19.61
C ASP A 91 5.67 23.51 -19.25
N PRO A 92 6.46 24.60 -19.29
CA PRO A 92 7.90 24.55 -19.03
C PRO A 92 8.25 24.34 -17.55
N VAL A 93 7.29 24.47 -16.63
CA VAL A 93 7.48 24.30 -15.17
C VAL A 93 6.64 23.14 -14.64
N ASP A 94 5.36 23.09 -14.99
CA ASP A 94 4.47 21.99 -14.63
C ASP A 94 4.52 20.90 -15.70
N MET A 95 5.35 19.88 -15.47
CA MET A 95 5.53 18.77 -16.40
C MET A 95 4.24 17.95 -16.65
N TYR A 96 3.23 18.11 -15.81
CA TYR A 96 1.94 17.42 -15.91
C TYR A 96 0.89 18.18 -16.73
N ALA A 97 1.17 19.44 -17.14
CA ALA A 97 0.25 20.31 -17.87
C ALA A 97 0.58 20.38 -19.38
N PHE A 98 -0.49 20.41 -20.20
CA PHE A 98 -0.44 20.48 -21.66
C PHE A 98 -1.36 21.61 -22.15
N HIS A 99 -0.81 22.52 -22.92
CA HIS A 99 -1.52 23.65 -23.52
C HIS A 99 -1.89 23.36 -24.98
N VAL A 100 -3.12 23.66 -25.36
CA VAL A 100 -3.62 23.51 -26.72
C VAL A 100 -4.57 24.66 -27.08
N ASP A 101 -4.42 25.21 -28.30
CA ASP A 101 -5.35 26.19 -28.85
C ASP A 101 -6.50 25.47 -29.57
N VAL A 102 -7.70 25.54 -28.96
CA VAL A 102 -8.93 24.97 -29.54
C VAL A 102 -9.49 25.92 -30.60
N PRO A 103 -9.64 25.49 -31.86
CA PRO A 103 -10.07 26.36 -32.94
C PRO A 103 -11.52 26.81 -32.79
N ALA A 104 -11.85 27.97 -33.40
CA ALA A 104 -13.21 28.46 -33.44
C ALA A 104 -14.18 27.45 -34.07
N GLY A 105 -15.34 27.28 -33.44
CA GLY A 105 -16.36 26.32 -33.86
C GLY A 105 -16.17 24.87 -33.40
N ALA A 106 -15.05 24.54 -32.77
CA ALA A 106 -14.87 23.20 -32.16
C ALA A 106 -15.64 23.12 -30.82
N THR A 107 -16.39 22.06 -30.66
CA THR A 107 -17.15 21.70 -29.43
C THR A 107 -16.54 20.51 -28.69
N GLU A 108 -15.65 19.76 -29.33
CA GLU A 108 -14.98 18.58 -28.83
C GLU A 108 -13.50 18.57 -29.20
N LEU A 109 -12.69 18.07 -28.27
CA LEU A 109 -11.28 17.78 -28.46
C LEU A 109 -11.08 16.26 -28.33
N HIS A 110 -10.52 15.65 -29.37
CA HIS A 110 -10.14 14.24 -29.34
C HIS A 110 -8.66 14.14 -28.98
N VAL A 111 -8.37 13.41 -27.93
CA VAL A 111 -7.00 13.14 -27.48
C VAL A 111 -6.76 11.64 -27.57
N SER A 112 -5.65 11.24 -28.18
CA SER A 112 -5.14 9.86 -28.09
C SER A 112 -3.78 9.88 -27.41
N MET A 113 -3.53 8.90 -26.58
CA MET A 113 -2.23 8.68 -25.91
C MET A 113 -2.05 7.20 -25.59
N ASP A 114 -0.80 6.79 -25.45
CA ASP A 114 -0.42 5.45 -25.03
C ASP A 114 0.28 5.54 -23.68
N THR A 115 0.01 4.57 -22.80
CA THR A 115 0.67 4.41 -21.51
C THR A 115 1.54 3.16 -21.55
N ILE A 116 2.85 3.30 -21.29
CA ILE A 116 3.78 2.18 -21.17
C ILE A 116 3.63 1.59 -19.77
N THR A 117 3.48 0.26 -19.67
CA THR A 117 3.47 -0.47 -18.40
C THR A 117 4.81 -1.18 -18.20
N ASN A 118 5.12 -1.60 -16.97
CA ASN A 118 6.32 -2.38 -16.62
C ASN A 118 7.62 -1.77 -17.19
N ASP A 119 7.82 -0.47 -16.97
CA ASP A 119 9.00 0.27 -17.47
C ASP A 119 10.30 -0.03 -16.71
N GLY A 120 10.28 -1.01 -15.79
CA GLY A 120 11.40 -1.36 -14.92
C GLY A 120 11.53 -0.44 -13.70
N SER A 121 10.70 0.58 -13.56
CA SER A 121 10.62 1.38 -12.32
C SER A 121 9.76 0.62 -11.31
N ALA A 122 10.39 -0.08 -10.40
CA ALA A 122 9.71 -0.75 -9.29
C ALA A 122 9.05 0.29 -8.37
N GLY A 123 7.83 0.66 -8.68
CA GLY A 123 7.02 1.54 -7.83
C GLY A 123 5.64 0.92 -7.64
N ALA A 124 5.19 0.87 -6.41
CA ALA A 124 3.99 0.17 -5.95
C ALA A 124 2.66 0.57 -6.62
N THR A 125 2.65 1.48 -7.57
CA THR A 125 1.43 1.99 -8.22
C THR A 125 1.68 2.41 -9.67
N GLY A 126 2.68 1.82 -10.30
CA GLY A 126 2.88 1.93 -11.74
C GLY A 126 1.87 1.06 -12.50
N PRO A 127 1.61 1.37 -13.77
CA PRO A 127 0.83 0.49 -14.63
C PRO A 127 1.52 -0.86 -14.69
N ALA A 128 0.77 -1.94 -14.49
CA ALA A 128 1.29 -3.30 -14.55
C ALA A 128 0.53 -4.14 -15.58
N ALA A 129 1.27 -4.88 -16.40
CA ALA A 129 0.69 -5.86 -17.28
C ALA A 129 1.70 -6.98 -17.59
N THR A 130 1.20 -8.19 -17.81
CA THR A 130 1.95 -9.34 -18.26
C THR A 130 1.22 -10.00 -19.43
N THR A 131 1.65 -11.19 -19.83
CA THR A 131 0.93 -11.99 -20.81
C THR A 131 -0.46 -12.44 -20.28
N ASN A 132 -0.65 -12.54 -18.99
CA ASN A 132 -1.83 -13.16 -18.37
C ASN A 132 -2.64 -12.21 -17.47
N VAL A 133 -2.06 -11.13 -16.95
CA VAL A 133 -2.71 -10.21 -16.03
C VAL A 133 -2.49 -8.74 -16.42
N LEU A 134 -3.38 -7.87 -16.00
CA LEU A 134 -3.18 -6.43 -16.00
C LEU A 134 -3.82 -5.79 -14.75
N ASP A 135 -3.25 -4.66 -14.37
CA ASP A 135 -3.75 -3.73 -13.38
C ASP A 135 -3.86 -2.34 -14.03
N LEU A 136 -5.10 -1.86 -14.16
CA LEU A 136 -5.43 -0.55 -14.72
C LEU A 136 -5.85 0.41 -13.62
N ASN A 137 -4.99 1.34 -13.30
CA ASN A 137 -5.31 2.50 -12.50
C ASN A 137 -5.68 3.68 -13.42
N TRP A 138 -6.91 4.19 -13.33
CA TRP A 138 -7.46 5.17 -14.27
C TRP A 138 -6.70 6.51 -14.32
N ASN A 139 -6.00 6.88 -13.25
CA ASN A 139 -5.13 8.05 -13.26
C ASN A 139 -4.00 7.97 -14.30
N GLN A 140 -3.68 6.77 -14.77
CA GLN A 140 -2.61 6.52 -15.75
C GLN A 140 -3.03 6.79 -17.20
N VAL A 141 -4.33 6.88 -17.46
CA VAL A 141 -4.91 6.88 -18.81
C VAL A 141 -5.83 8.07 -19.10
N VAL A 142 -5.82 9.08 -18.24
CA VAL A 142 -6.76 10.22 -18.33
C VAL A 142 -6.04 11.58 -18.35
N LEU A 143 -6.57 12.51 -19.14
CA LEU A 143 -6.31 13.95 -19.05
C LEU A 143 -7.63 14.67 -18.74
N TYR A 144 -7.56 15.74 -17.94
CA TYR A 144 -8.72 16.54 -17.58
C TYR A 144 -8.40 18.05 -17.53
N PRO A 145 -9.40 18.96 -17.59
CA PRO A 145 -9.16 20.40 -17.52
C PRO A 145 -8.56 20.82 -16.16
N GLN A 146 -7.50 21.62 -16.19
CA GLN A 146 -6.69 22.00 -15.01
C GLN A 146 -7.50 22.63 -13.87
N ASP A 147 -8.45 23.53 -14.19
CA ASP A 147 -9.19 24.29 -13.18
C ASP A 147 -10.40 23.53 -12.59
N ALA A 148 -10.65 22.31 -13.05
CA ALA A 148 -11.79 21.54 -12.61
C ALA A 148 -11.55 20.82 -11.27
N SER A 149 -12.59 20.74 -10.45
CA SER A 149 -12.62 19.79 -9.33
C SER A 149 -12.81 18.39 -9.89
N SER A 150 -12.09 17.41 -9.37
CA SER A 150 -12.24 16.00 -9.77
C SER A 150 -13.65 15.46 -9.54
N ASP A 151 -14.38 15.95 -8.54
CA ASP A 151 -15.77 15.59 -8.28
C ASP A 151 -16.74 16.16 -9.34
N ALA A 152 -16.39 17.28 -9.96
CA ALA A 152 -17.24 17.94 -10.97
C ALA A 152 -17.02 17.39 -12.39
N VAL A 153 -15.85 16.82 -12.67
CA VAL A 153 -15.54 16.21 -13.98
C VAL A 153 -16.25 14.87 -14.11
N GLN A 154 -17.19 14.77 -15.04
CA GLN A 154 -17.92 13.54 -15.33
C GLN A 154 -17.20 12.75 -16.42
N ILE A 155 -16.99 11.46 -16.20
CA ILE A 155 -16.35 10.54 -17.13
C ILE A 155 -17.30 9.39 -17.44
N GLN A 156 -17.43 9.09 -18.72
CA GLN A 156 -18.03 7.86 -19.21
C GLN A 156 -16.92 6.98 -19.77
N ALA A 157 -16.55 5.94 -19.02
CA ALA A 157 -15.43 5.08 -19.38
C ALA A 157 -15.90 3.78 -20.06
N ALA A 158 -15.02 3.23 -20.90
CA ALA A 158 -15.12 1.87 -21.41
C ALA A 158 -13.72 1.27 -21.59
N ILE A 159 -13.61 -0.06 -21.46
CA ILE A 159 -12.38 -0.80 -21.75
C ILE A 159 -12.64 -1.87 -22.81
N THR A 160 -11.62 -2.15 -23.62
CA THR A 160 -11.59 -3.31 -24.51
C THR A 160 -10.57 -4.30 -23.98
N LEU A 161 -11.01 -5.51 -23.62
CA LEU A 161 -10.16 -6.56 -23.07
C LEU A 161 -9.59 -7.49 -24.16
N PRO A 162 -8.42 -8.10 -23.93
CA PRO A 162 -7.97 -9.24 -24.73
C PRO A 162 -9.02 -10.35 -24.78
N PRO A 163 -9.02 -11.22 -25.80
CA PRO A 163 -9.97 -12.34 -25.89
C PRO A 163 -9.92 -13.24 -24.65
N ASP A 164 -11.09 -13.63 -24.17
CA ASP A 164 -11.30 -14.57 -23.06
C ASP A 164 -10.87 -14.07 -21.67
N TRP A 165 -10.32 -12.84 -21.55
CA TRP A 165 -9.98 -12.26 -20.27
C TRP A 165 -11.23 -11.89 -19.48
N LYS A 166 -11.15 -12.06 -18.14
CA LYS A 166 -12.16 -11.62 -17.18
C LYS A 166 -11.61 -10.46 -16.35
N PHE A 167 -12.49 -9.74 -15.65
CA PHE A 167 -12.09 -8.56 -14.87
C PHE A 167 -12.81 -8.49 -13.52
N GLY A 168 -12.18 -7.77 -12.58
CA GLY A 168 -12.73 -7.37 -11.29
C GLY A 168 -12.60 -5.85 -11.13
N THR A 169 -13.63 -5.21 -10.57
CA THR A 169 -13.65 -3.78 -10.24
C THR A 169 -14.88 -3.44 -9.41
N ALA A 170 -14.81 -2.38 -8.60
CA ALA A 170 -16.00 -1.77 -7.97
C ALA A 170 -16.67 -0.73 -8.88
N LEU A 171 -16.08 -0.38 -10.04
CA LEU A 171 -16.66 0.60 -10.95
C LEU A 171 -17.99 0.08 -11.54
N PRO A 172 -19.13 0.78 -11.40
CA PRO A 172 -20.42 0.29 -11.83
C PRO A 172 -20.50 0.00 -13.33
N VAL A 173 -20.68 -1.27 -13.69
CA VAL A 173 -20.80 -1.73 -15.08
C VAL A 173 -22.15 -1.32 -15.65
N ALA A 174 -22.16 -0.74 -16.85
CA ALA A 174 -23.38 -0.44 -17.63
C ALA A 174 -23.74 -1.60 -18.55
N GLY A 175 -22.74 -2.30 -19.11
CA GLY A 175 -22.98 -3.45 -19.98
C GLY A 175 -21.70 -4.00 -20.58
N VAL A 176 -21.78 -5.24 -21.07
CA VAL A 176 -20.68 -5.91 -21.77
C VAL A 176 -21.16 -6.29 -23.17
N THR A 177 -20.37 -5.97 -24.18
CA THR A 177 -20.67 -6.28 -25.60
C THR A 177 -19.48 -6.95 -26.25
N LYS A 178 -19.72 -7.68 -27.35
CA LYS A 178 -18.62 -8.29 -28.12
C LYS A 178 -18.24 -7.41 -29.31
N GLY A 179 -16.95 -7.06 -29.39
CA GLY A 179 -16.32 -6.37 -30.50
C GLY A 179 -15.41 -7.32 -31.28
N GLY A 180 -15.99 -8.21 -32.09
CA GLY A 180 -15.23 -9.29 -32.73
C GLY A 180 -14.85 -10.39 -31.76
N ALA A 181 -13.55 -10.66 -31.57
CA ALA A 181 -13.04 -11.60 -30.57
C ALA A 181 -12.93 -11.00 -29.18
N ASN A 182 -12.93 -9.68 -29.05
CA ASN A 182 -12.70 -8.94 -27.81
C ASN A 182 -14.01 -8.65 -27.06
N GLU A 183 -13.95 -8.48 -25.75
CA GLU A 183 -15.05 -7.94 -24.95
C GLU A 183 -14.84 -6.43 -24.75
N ILE A 184 -15.94 -5.65 -24.89
CA ILE A 184 -16.00 -4.23 -24.58
C ILE A 184 -16.89 -4.07 -23.36
N VAL A 185 -16.30 -3.55 -22.30
CA VAL A 185 -17.01 -3.28 -21.03
C VAL A 185 -17.26 -1.79 -20.92
N GLY A 186 -18.53 -1.39 -20.93
CA GLY A 186 -18.95 -0.01 -20.68
C GLY A 186 -19.32 0.19 -19.21
N PHE A 187 -18.89 1.30 -18.64
CA PHE A 187 -19.20 1.66 -17.25
C PHE A 187 -20.26 2.77 -17.18
N LYS A 188 -20.95 2.90 -16.06
CA LYS A 188 -21.86 4.03 -15.84
C LYS A 188 -21.06 5.33 -15.72
N PRO A 189 -21.65 6.49 -16.09
CA PRO A 189 -21.00 7.78 -15.86
C PRO A 189 -20.75 8.00 -14.38
N VAL A 190 -19.51 8.42 -14.04
CA VAL A 190 -19.08 8.71 -12.67
C VAL A 190 -18.22 9.97 -12.65
N SER A 191 -17.96 10.54 -11.46
CA SER A 191 -16.97 11.59 -11.31
C SER A 191 -15.55 11.07 -11.57
N LEU A 192 -14.62 11.97 -11.95
CA LEU A 192 -13.21 11.63 -12.08
C LEU A 192 -12.65 11.08 -10.74
N THR A 193 -13.13 11.58 -9.59
CA THR A 193 -12.78 11.06 -8.27
C THR A 193 -13.18 9.59 -8.13
N THR A 194 -14.43 9.26 -8.45
CA THR A 194 -14.92 7.88 -8.39
C THR A 194 -14.18 6.97 -9.38
N LEU A 195 -13.94 7.46 -10.61
CA LEU A 195 -13.20 6.70 -11.61
C LEU A 195 -11.81 6.30 -11.11
N VAL A 196 -11.02 7.27 -10.65
CA VAL A 196 -9.65 7.04 -10.16
C VAL A 196 -9.64 6.18 -8.89
N ASP A 197 -10.72 6.24 -8.10
CA ASP A 197 -10.89 5.42 -6.89
C ASP A 197 -11.46 4.01 -7.18
N SER A 198 -11.54 3.58 -8.43
CA SER A 198 -12.13 2.29 -8.84
C SER A 198 -11.26 1.59 -9.88
N PRO A 199 -10.06 1.10 -9.52
CA PRO A 199 -9.18 0.39 -10.44
C PRO A 199 -9.82 -0.86 -11.04
N VAL A 200 -9.19 -1.40 -12.08
CA VAL A 200 -9.63 -2.62 -12.76
C VAL A 200 -8.46 -3.59 -12.83
N ILE A 201 -8.63 -4.78 -12.26
CA ILE A 201 -7.75 -5.90 -12.56
C ILE A 201 -8.39 -6.78 -13.63
N ALA A 202 -7.60 -7.32 -14.55
CA ALA A 202 -8.11 -8.26 -15.52
C ALA A 202 -7.06 -9.33 -15.86
N GLY A 203 -7.52 -10.51 -16.27
CA GLY A 203 -6.60 -11.59 -16.60
C GLY A 203 -7.26 -12.76 -17.31
N ASN A 204 -6.39 -13.59 -17.90
CA ASN A 204 -6.76 -14.85 -18.54
C ASN A 204 -7.17 -15.90 -17.48
N HIS A 205 -6.47 -15.89 -16.32
CA HIS A 205 -6.82 -16.69 -15.15
C HIS A 205 -7.54 -15.79 -14.14
N TYR A 206 -8.79 -16.10 -13.84
CA TYR A 206 -9.64 -15.29 -12.98
C TYR A 206 -10.50 -16.16 -12.08
N ARG A 207 -10.59 -15.78 -10.80
CA ARG A 207 -11.49 -16.41 -9.83
C ARG A 207 -12.17 -15.33 -8.97
N LYS A 208 -13.48 -15.45 -8.80
CA LYS A 208 -14.29 -14.61 -7.90
C LYS A 208 -14.75 -15.43 -6.71
N ILE A 209 -14.59 -14.88 -5.50
CA ILE A 209 -15.06 -15.48 -4.25
C ILE A 209 -16.04 -14.52 -3.58
N GLU A 210 -17.28 -14.96 -3.36
CA GLU A 210 -18.26 -14.20 -2.59
C GLU A 210 -18.04 -14.42 -1.09
N LEU A 211 -17.83 -13.33 -0.34
CA LEU A 211 -17.62 -13.35 1.11
C LEU A 211 -18.93 -13.11 1.87
N THR A 212 -19.89 -12.46 1.25
CA THR A 212 -21.22 -12.15 1.82
C THR A 212 -22.22 -13.22 1.42
N LYS A 213 -23.11 -13.61 2.33
CA LYS A 213 -24.16 -14.59 2.02
C LYS A 213 -25.16 -14.02 1.03
N PRO A 214 -25.79 -14.88 0.19
CA PRO A 214 -26.79 -14.43 -0.75
C PRO A 214 -27.93 -13.64 -0.07
N GLY A 215 -28.19 -12.42 -0.58
CA GLY A 215 -29.24 -11.53 -0.05
C GLY A 215 -28.79 -10.60 1.09
N GLU A 216 -27.60 -10.74 1.62
CA GLU A 216 -27.01 -9.78 2.57
C GLU A 216 -26.34 -8.63 1.81
N THR A 217 -26.37 -7.42 2.38
CA THR A 217 -25.74 -6.20 1.85
C THR A 217 -24.98 -5.44 2.94
N PRO A 218 -23.93 -4.71 2.58
CA PRO A 218 -23.27 -4.64 1.27
C PRO A 218 -22.59 -5.96 0.87
N VAL A 219 -22.47 -6.21 -0.43
CA VAL A 219 -21.78 -7.38 -0.98
C VAL A 219 -20.28 -7.18 -0.84
N HIS A 220 -19.57 -8.26 -0.45
CA HIS A 220 -18.12 -8.28 -0.41
C HIS A 220 -17.60 -9.45 -1.23
N VAL A 221 -16.60 -9.19 -2.07
CA VAL A 221 -16.02 -10.20 -2.95
C VAL A 221 -14.50 -10.10 -2.96
N ILE A 222 -13.83 -11.21 -3.25
CA ILE A 222 -12.44 -11.21 -3.68
C ILE A 222 -12.46 -11.52 -5.18
N ASP A 223 -12.00 -10.57 -5.99
CA ASP A 223 -11.71 -10.77 -7.41
C ASP A 223 -10.22 -11.04 -7.55
N MET A 224 -9.83 -12.20 -8.09
CA MET A 224 -8.44 -12.61 -8.22
C MET A 224 -8.07 -12.80 -9.68
N VAL A 225 -6.90 -12.30 -10.06
CA VAL A 225 -6.21 -12.61 -11.31
C VAL A 225 -4.81 -13.13 -11.02
N GLY A 226 -4.27 -13.99 -11.86
CA GLY A 226 -2.94 -14.55 -11.63
C GLY A 226 -2.28 -15.08 -12.89
N GLU A 227 -1.01 -15.43 -12.78
CA GLU A 227 -0.24 -15.98 -13.91
C GLU A 227 -0.67 -17.42 -14.27
N SER A 228 -1.39 -18.09 -13.37
CA SER A 228 -1.88 -19.45 -13.56
C SER A 228 -3.13 -19.73 -12.72
N ASP A 229 -3.94 -20.74 -13.11
CA ASP A 229 -5.07 -21.20 -12.28
C ASP A 229 -4.61 -21.74 -10.92
N ALA A 230 -3.40 -22.28 -10.84
CA ALA A 230 -2.82 -22.76 -9.59
C ALA A 230 -2.57 -21.61 -8.60
N ALA A 231 -2.14 -20.45 -9.07
CA ALA A 231 -1.92 -19.27 -8.23
C ALA A 231 -3.20 -18.82 -7.51
N LEU A 232 -4.38 -19.08 -8.12
CA LEU A 232 -5.69 -18.68 -7.59
C LEU A 232 -6.28 -19.67 -6.55
N ALA A 233 -5.51 -20.66 -6.11
CA ALA A 233 -5.98 -21.74 -5.23
C ALA A 233 -6.04 -21.30 -3.75
N MET A 234 -6.98 -20.43 -3.41
CA MET A 234 -7.31 -20.10 -2.02
C MET A 234 -8.00 -21.28 -1.34
N THR A 235 -7.59 -21.60 -0.11
CA THR A 235 -8.18 -22.71 0.67
C THR A 235 -9.54 -22.33 1.28
N ALA A 236 -10.32 -23.33 1.68
CA ALA A 236 -11.61 -23.10 2.35
C ALA A 236 -11.42 -22.39 3.72
N ASP A 237 -10.32 -22.65 4.40
CA ASP A 237 -10.00 -22.03 5.69
C ASP A 237 -9.63 -20.56 5.50
N ASP A 238 -8.88 -20.21 4.44
CA ASP A 238 -8.59 -18.83 4.07
C ASP A 238 -9.87 -18.08 3.71
N GLU A 239 -10.74 -18.69 2.88
CA GLU A 239 -12.05 -18.09 2.56
C GLU A 239 -12.88 -17.85 3.82
N ALA A 240 -12.86 -18.77 4.79
CA ALA A 240 -13.58 -18.60 6.05
C ALA A 240 -12.96 -17.46 6.89
N ALA A 241 -11.64 -17.32 6.90
CA ALA A 241 -10.95 -16.23 7.58
C ALA A 241 -11.28 -14.87 6.96
N TYR A 242 -11.34 -14.75 5.62
CA TYR A 242 -11.76 -13.51 4.97
C TYR A 242 -13.24 -13.17 5.21
N ARG A 243 -14.14 -14.16 5.26
CA ARG A 243 -15.54 -13.92 5.69
C ARG A 243 -15.58 -13.39 7.14
N LYS A 244 -14.76 -13.94 8.00
CA LYS A 244 -14.64 -13.47 9.39
C LYS A 244 -14.03 -12.07 9.45
N LEU A 245 -13.03 -11.73 8.60
CA LEU A 245 -12.50 -10.38 8.47
C LEU A 245 -13.61 -9.35 8.19
N VAL A 246 -14.51 -9.63 7.24
CA VAL A 246 -15.65 -8.76 6.93
C VAL A 246 -16.57 -8.57 8.15
N ALA A 247 -16.82 -9.63 8.91
CA ALA A 247 -17.64 -9.57 10.12
C ALA A 247 -16.95 -8.77 11.25
N GLU A 248 -15.68 -9.05 11.53
CA GLU A 248 -14.88 -8.38 12.55
C GLU A 248 -14.75 -6.87 12.27
N THR A 249 -14.48 -6.50 11.02
CA THR A 249 -14.36 -5.10 10.60
C THR A 249 -15.69 -4.38 10.75
N GLY A 250 -16.80 -5.02 10.38
CA GLY A 250 -18.16 -4.48 10.61
C GLY A 250 -18.47 -4.27 12.10
N ALA A 251 -18.06 -5.20 12.97
CA ALA A 251 -18.24 -5.08 14.42
C ALA A 251 -17.33 -3.99 15.03
N LEU A 252 -16.13 -3.83 14.49
CA LEU A 252 -15.17 -2.81 14.92
C LEU A 252 -15.69 -1.39 14.67
N PHE A 253 -16.12 -1.09 13.44
CA PHE A 253 -16.50 0.28 13.04
C PHE A 253 -17.99 0.59 13.21
N GLY A 254 -18.86 -0.40 13.19
CA GLY A 254 -20.31 -0.25 13.41
C GLY A 254 -21.11 0.34 12.26
N ALA A 255 -20.47 0.85 11.21
CA ALA A 255 -21.09 1.39 10.00
C ALA A 255 -20.25 1.03 8.76
N ARG A 256 -20.83 1.11 7.58
CA ARG A 256 -20.15 0.90 6.31
C ARG A 256 -20.41 2.09 5.38
N HIS A 257 -19.33 2.65 4.79
CA HIS A 257 -19.39 3.83 3.95
C HIS A 257 -19.13 3.49 2.47
N TYR A 258 -19.72 2.38 2.03
CA TYR A 258 -19.67 1.83 0.68
C TYR A 258 -20.94 1.01 0.39
N LEU A 259 -21.24 0.81 -0.89
CA LEU A 259 -22.41 0.04 -1.34
C LEU A 259 -22.05 -1.43 -1.62
N GLU A 260 -20.82 -1.69 -2.03
CA GLU A 260 -20.19 -3.00 -2.21
C GLU A 260 -18.69 -2.87 -1.93
N TYR A 261 -17.98 -4.00 -1.76
CA TYR A 261 -16.54 -3.95 -1.55
C TYR A 261 -15.83 -5.08 -2.30
N HIS A 262 -14.85 -4.71 -3.10
CA HIS A 262 -14.04 -5.60 -3.91
C HIS A 262 -12.59 -5.63 -3.40
N PHE A 263 -12.14 -6.78 -2.89
CA PHE A 263 -10.72 -7.04 -2.72
C PHE A 263 -10.19 -7.45 -4.10
N LEU A 264 -9.50 -6.56 -4.79
CA LEU A 264 -8.86 -6.85 -6.07
C LEU A 264 -7.48 -7.41 -5.77
N LEU A 265 -7.22 -8.66 -6.16
CA LEU A 265 -5.99 -9.37 -5.81
C LEU A 265 -5.30 -9.90 -7.07
N THR A 266 -4.12 -9.35 -7.35
CA THR A 266 -3.24 -9.78 -8.43
C THR A 266 -2.13 -10.68 -7.88
N LEU A 267 -1.97 -11.86 -8.46
CA LEU A 267 -0.99 -12.89 -8.07
C LEU A 267 0.07 -13.04 -9.17
N SER A 268 1.13 -12.23 -9.09
CA SER A 268 2.18 -12.17 -10.10
C SER A 268 3.50 -11.65 -9.52
N ASP A 269 4.60 -12.28 -9.86
CA ASP A 269 5.94 -11.79 -9.50
C ASP A 269 6.38 -10.58 -10.36
N GLU A 270 5.66 -10.30 -11.46
CA GLU A 270 5.98 -9.24 -12.42
C GLU A 270 5.11 -7.98 -12.27
N ALA A 271 4.01 -8.05 -11.53
CA ALA A 271 3.10 -6.92 -11.31
C ALA A 271 3.50 -6.03 -10.12
N GLY A 272 4.60 -6.35 -9.46
CA GLY A 272 5.04 -5.67 -8.24
C GLY A 272 4.32 -6.17 -6.99
N HIS A 273 4.66 -5.58 -5.84
CA HIS A 273 4.03 -5.90 -4.55
C HIS A 273 3.50 -4.58 -3.95
N HIS A 274 2.18 -4.48 -3.80
CA HIS A 274 1.53 -3.27 -3.28
C HIS A 274 0.16 -3.55 -2.66
N GLY A 275 -0.28 -2.63 -1.81
CA GLY A 275 -1.67 -2.39 -1.45
C GLY A 275 -1.99 -0.93 -1.69
N VAL A 276 -3.18 -0.65 -2.21
CA VAL A 276 -3.72 0.70 -2.38
C VAL A 276 -5.19 0.69 -2.02
N GLU A 277 -5.53 1.58 -1.12
CA GLU A 277 -6.87 1.72 -0.58
C GLU A 277 -7.81 2.53 -1.47
N HIS A 278 -9.06 2.08 -1.54
CA HIS A 278 -10.18 2.75 -2.20
C HIS A 278 -11.43 2.73 -1.32
N HIS A 279 -12.47 3.52 -1.66
CA HIS A 279 -13.71 3.52 -0.87
C HIS A 279 -14.43 2.18 -0.93
N GLU A 280 -14.57 1.62 -2.12
CA GLU A 280 -15.37 0.42 -2.41
C GLU A 280 -14.50 -0.76 -2.88
N SER A 281 -13.17 -0.60 -2.83
CA SER A 281 -12.23 -1.68 -3.15
C SER A 281 -10.89 -1.48 -2.46
N SER A 282 -10.03 -2.48 -2.57
CA SER A 282 -8.59 -2.35 -2.41
C SER A 282 -7.90 -3.01 -3.60
N ASP A 283 -6.82 -2.39 -4.08
CA ASP A 283 -5.98 -2.91 -5.15
C ASP A 283 -4.73 -3.52 -4.52
N ASN A 284 -4.59 -4.84 -4.63
CA ASN A 284 -3.56 -5.60 -3.95
C ASN A 284 -2.79 -6.46 -4.96
N SER A 285 -1.48 -6.39 -4.93
CA SER A 285 -0.61 -7.27 -5.72
C SER A 285 0.42 -7.94 -4.84
N VAL A 286 0.51 -9.26 -4.94
CA VAL A 286 1.45 -10.11 -4.20
C VAL A 286 2.08 -11.13 -5.14
N GLY A 287 3.13 -11.81 -4.67
CA GLY A 287 3.81 -12.84 -5.46
C GLY A 287 2.88 -13.95 -5.94
N GLU A 288 3.16 -14.52 -7.14
CA GLU A 288 2.34 -15.57 -7.75
C GLU A 288 2.06 -16.74 -6.78
N ARG A 289 3.01 -17.07 -5.93
CA ARG A 289 2.93 -18.23 -5.03
C ARG A 289 2.42 -17.91 -3.63
N THR A 290 2.00 -16.68 -3.34
CA THR A 290 1.61 -16.26 -1.99
C THR A 290 0.50 -17.14 -1.38
N LEU A 291 -0.51 -17.56 -2.15
CA LEU A 291 -1.56 -18.45 -1.64
C LEU A 291 -1.15 -19.93 -1.56
N LEU A 292 0.01 -20.31 -2.12
CA LEU A 292 0.50 -21.67 -2.20
C LEU A 292 1.58 -21.99 -1.16
N GLU A 293 2.29 -20.97 -0.69
CA GLU A 293 3.42 -21.13 0.23
C GLU A 293 3.09 -20.48 1.58
N PRO A 294 3.01 -21.30 2.68
CA PRO A 294 2.65 -20.77 3.99
C PRO A 294 3.57 -19.65 4.50
N GLU A 295 4.83 -19.66 4.10
CA GLU A 295 5.79 -18.63 4.46
C GLU A 295 5.46 -17.27 3.80
N LEU A 296 5.08 -17.27 2.53
CA LEU A 296 4.63 -16.06 1.85
C LEU A 296 3.29 -15.59 2.41
N GLN A 297 2.35 -16.51 2.58
CA GLN A 297 1.03 -16.22 3.12
C GLN A 297 1.10 -15.55 4.50
N ILE A 298 2.00 -16.00 5.39
CA ILE A 298 2.17 -15.41 6.73
C ILE A 298 2.67 -13.97 6.67
N LEU A 299 3.56 -13.65 5.72
CA LEU A 299 4.11 -12.30 5.56
C LEU A 299 3.08 -11.34 4.97
N ASP A 300 2.24 -11.81 4.06
CA ASP A 300 1.29 -10.98 3.31
C ASP A 300 -0.12 -10.99 3.91
N ALA A 301 -0.38 -11.81 4.96
CA ALA A 301 -1.71 -11.95 5.56
C ALA A 301 -2.32 -10.64 6.08
N GLY A 302 -1.50 -9.67 6.46
CA GLY A 302 -1.92 -8.35 6.94
C GLY A 302 -2.32 -7.37 5.84
N LEU A 303 -1.99 -7.64 4.56
CA LEU A 303 -2.19 -6.68 3.47
C LEU A 303 -3.68 -6.36 3.26
N LEU A 304 -4.51 -7.35 2.96
CA LEU A 304 -5.92 -7.14 2.70
C LEU A 304 -6.69 -6.56 3.92
N PRO A 305 -6.42 -6.99 5.17
CA PRO A 305 -6.99 -6.36 6.37
C PRO A 305 -6.60 -4.89 6.54
N HIS A 306 -5.36 -4.51 6.23
CA HIS A 306 -4.86 -3.13 6.25
C HIS A 306 -5.64 -2.28 5.23
N GLU A 307 -5.64 -2.69 3.97
CA GLU A 307 -6.32 -1.96 2.91
C GLU A 307 -7.84 -1.89 3.12
N PHE A 308 -8.44 -2.91 3.70
CA PHE A 308 -9.87 -2.88 4.03
C PHE A 308 -10.19 -1.87 5.14
N ALA A 309 -9.36 -1.78 6.18
CA ALA A 309 -9.54 -0.81 7.26
C ALA A 309 -9.46 0.64 6.74
N HIS A 310 -8.71 0.89 5.69
CA HIS A 310 -8.63 2.19 5.03
C HIS A 310 -9.95 2.68 4.45
N SER A 311 -10.91 1.82 4.11
CA SER A 311 -12.25 2.27 3.69
C SER A 311 -12.88 3.20 4.73
N TRP A 312 -12.56 3.01 6.02
CA TRP A 312 -12.98 3.89 7.13
C TRP A 312 -11.91 4.92 7.48
N ASN A 313 -10.67 4.47 7.79
CA ASN A 313 -9.57 5.35 8.19
C ASN A 313 -8.70 5.71 6.99
N GLY A 314 -9.11 6.75 6.28
CA GLY A 314 -8.40 7.22 5.09
C GLY A 314 -9.35 7.61 3.98
N LYS A 315 -10.28 6.74 3.61
CA LYS A 315 -11.24 7.04 2.53
C LYS A 315 -12.45 7.79 3.09
N TYR A 316 -13.13 7.26 4.11
CA TYR A 316 -14.24 7.95 4.76
C TYR A 316 -13.73 9.09 5.66
N ARG A 317 -13.00 8.79 6.72
CA ARG A 317 -12.34 9.80 7.56
C ARG A 317 -10.93 10.06 7.02
N ARG A 318 -10.70 11.25 6.50
CA ARG A 318 -9.45 11.62 5.82
C ARG A 318 -8.83 12.84 6.48
N PRO A 319 -7.49 12.85 6.75
CA PRO A 319 -6.82 14.08 7.16
C PRO A 319 -7.13 15.24 6.22
N ALA A 320 -7.43 16.40 6.76
CA ALA A 320 -7.78 17.57 5.95
C ALA A 320 -6.69 17.94 4.94
N GLY A 321 -5.41 17.71 5.30
CA GLY A 321 -4.28 17.93 4.40
C GLY A 321 -4.18 16.96 3.22
N LEU A 322 -4.91 15.82 3.27
CA LEU A 322 -4.96 14.83 2.18
C LEU A 322 -6.28 14.90 1.38
N ALA A 323 -7.24 15.73 1.81
CA ALA A 323 -8.51 15.92 1.13
C ALA A 323 -8.41 17.09 0.12
N THR A 324 -7.79 16.84 -1.02
CA THR A 324 -7.54 17.82 -2.07
C THR A 324 -8.73 17.94 -3.04
N ARG A 325 -8.85 19.08 -3.74
CA ARG A 325 -9.92 19.35 -4.69
C ARG A 325 -9.76 18.57 -6.00
N ASN A 326 -8.52 18.30 -6.39
CA ASN A 326 -8.16 17.58 -7.62
C ASN A 326 -6.76 16.95 -7.46
N TYR A 327 -6.27 16.34 -8.52
CA TYR A 327 -4.98 15.63 -8.51
C TYR A 327 -3.76 16.51 -8.79
N GLN A 328 -3.92 17.85 -8.83
CA GLN A 328 -2.83 18.82 -8.96
C GLN A 328 -2.54 19.53 -7.63
N ASP A 329 -3.52 19.57 -6.72
CA ASP A 329 -3.37 20.20 -5.42
C ASP A 329 -2.42 19.37 -4.53
N PRO A 330 -1.38 19.98 -3.93
CA PRO A 330 -0.43 19.28 -3.08
C PRO A 330 -1.07 18.66 -1.84
N MET A 331 -0.68 17.43 -1.50
CA MET A 331 -1.08 16.75 -0.27
C MET A 331 -0.12 17.07 0.88
N VAL A 332 -0.65 17.24 2.09
CA VAL A 332 0.10 17.45 3.33
C VAL A 332 -0.03 16.22 4.21
N GLY A 333 1.08 15.53 4.44
CA GLY A 333 1.13 14.23 5.11
C GLY A 333 1.35 14.28 6.63
N ASP A 334 1.10 15.40 7.32
CA ASP A 334 1.39 15.59 8.75
C ASP A 334 0.65 14.61 9.68
N LEU A 335 -0.50 14.08 9.26
CA LEU A 335 -1.30 13.10 10.01
C LEU A 335 -1.21 11.68 9.42
N LEU A 336 -0.19 11.34 8.63
CA LEU A 336 -0.01 9.98 8.13
C LEU A 336 0.19 8.94 9.23
N TRP A 337 0.71 9.34 10.39
CA TRP A 337 0.77 8.45 11.55
C TRP A 337 -0.62 8.09 12.15
N VAL A 338 -1.67 8.89 11.81
CA VAL A 338 -3.08 8.53 12.08
C VAL A 338 -3.64 7.75 10.89
N TYR A 339 -3.44 8.25 9.67
CA TYR A 339 -3.95 7.63 8.44
C TYR A 339 -3.40 6.20 8.27
N GLU A 340 -2.08 6.06 8.27
CA GLU A 340 -1.37 4.80 8.06
C GLU A 340 -1.12 4.06 9.37
N GLY A 341 -0.64 4.77 10.41
CA GLY A 341 -0.25 4.13 11.65
C GLY A 341 -1.42 3.51 12.43
N LEU A 342 -2.61 4.15 12.43
CA LEU A 342 -3.81 3.53 13.01
C LEU A 342 -4.29 2.37 12.14
N THR A 343 -4.22 2.51 10.82
CA THR A 343 -4.62 1.44 9.91
C THR A 343 -3.69 0.23 10.02
N GLU A 344 -2.37 0.44 10.16
CA GLU A 344 -1.40 -0.63 10.43
C GLU A 344 -1.75 -1.38 11.71
N TYR A 345 -1.97 -0.66 12.81
CA TYR A 345 -2.42 -1.26 14.07
C TYR A 345 -3.72 -2.06 13.92
N LEU A 346 -4.74 -1.46 13.28
CA LEU A 346 -6.05 -2.11 13.10
C LEU A 346 -5.96 -3.29 12.12
N GLY A 347 -5.16 -3.18 11.08
CA GLY A 347 -4.89 -4.23 10.10
C GLY A 347 -4.30 -5.48 10.77
N GLU A 348 -3.25 -5.32 11.59
CA GLU A 348 -2.65 -6.43 12.34
C GLU A 348 -3.63 -7.06 13.34
N VAL A 349 -4.41 -6.24 14.07
CA VAL A 349 -5.44 -6.72 15.00
C VAL A 349 -6.54 -7.48 14.26
N LEU A 350 -7.01 -6.99 13.12
CA LEU A 350 -8.02 -7.64 12.30
C LEU A 350 -7.49 -8.94 11.67
N THR A 351 -6.22 -8.98 11.27
CA THR A 351 -5.54 -10.19 10.79
C THR A 351 -5.58 -11.31 11.84
N ALA A 352 -5.31 -10.97 13.09
CA ALA A 352 -5.38 -11.94 14.19
C ALA A 352 -6.83 -12.31 14.54
N ARG A 353 -7.75 -11.34 14.64
CA ARG A 353 -9.17 -11.58 14.96
C ARG A 353 -9.88 -12.43 13.92
N SER A 354 -9.54 -12.27 12.65
CA SER A 354 -10.12 -13.05 11.56
C SER A 354 -9.58 -14.49 11.50
N GLY A 355 -8.43 -14.76 12.10
CA GLY A 355 -7.77 -16.05 12.09
C GLY A 355 -6.75 -16.23 10.96
N LEU A 356 -6.46 -15.16 10.18
CA LEU A 356 -5.34 -15.14 9.21
C LEU A 356 -3.99 -15.23 9.92
N TRP A 357 -3.90 -14.71 11.15
CA TRP A 357 -2.83 -14.96 12.11
C TRP A 357 -3.38 -15.57 13.39
N THR A 358 -2.55 -16.36 14.07
CA THR A 358 -2.77 -16.73 15.47
C THR A 358 -2.35 -15.58 16.40
N ALA A 359 -2.80 -15.61 17.66
CA ALA A 359 -2.37 -14.64 18.66
C ALA A 359 -0.83 -14.71 18.92
N GLU A 360 -0.19 -15.88 18.71
CA GLU A 360 1.26 -16.02 18.80
C GLU A 360 1.95 -15.34 17.62
N GLN A 361 1.47 -15.53 16.39
CA GLN A 361 1.98 -14.86 15.20
C GLN A 361 1.87 -13.33 15.31
N TYR A 362 0.75 -12.81 15.81
CA TYR A 362 0.62 -11.39 16.11
C TYR A 362 1.71 -10.89 17.08
N ARG A 363 2.00 -11.62 18.14
CA ARG A 363 3.06 -11.24 19.09
C ARG A 363 4.46 -11.33 18.49
N GLU A 364 4.72 -12.32 17.65
CA GLU A 364 6.01 -12.48 16.95
C GLU A 364 6.24 -11.35 15.93
N SER A 365 5.20 -10.94 15.18
CA SER A 365 5.23 -9.77 14.29
C SER A 365 5.52 -8.48 15.10
N MET A 366 4.78 -8.28 16.17
CA MET A 366 4.97 -7.12 17.06
C MET A 366 6.37 -7.08 17.69
N ALA A 367 6.93 -8.24 18.09
CA ALA A 367 8.29 -8.31 18.60
C ALA A 367 9.33 -7.88 17.55
N ALA A 368 9.17 -8.35 16.32
CA ALA A 368 10.05 -7.97 15.20
C ALA A 368 9.96 -6.47 14.91
N THR A 369 8.74 -5.92 14.85
CA THR A 369 8.47 -4.49 14.65
C THR A 369 9.06 -3.63 15.77
N ALA A 370 8.81 -4.00 17.02
CA ALA A 370 9.32 -3.28 18.19
C ALA A 370 10.85 -3.26 18.22
N ALA A 371 11.49 -4.40 17.96
CA ALA A 371 12.94 -4.52 17.92
C ALA A 371 13.56 -3.72 16.76
N MET A 372 12.96 -3.77 15.58
CA MET A 372 13.40 -2.99 14.42
C MET A 372 13.39 -1.48 14.74
N LEU A 373 12.34 -0.98 15.37
CA LEU A 373 12.20 0.43 15.73
C LEU A 373 13.12 0.82 16.89
N ASP A 374 13.32 -0.05 17.89
CA ASP A 374 14.20 0.20 19.03
C ASP A 374 15.69 0.27 18.63
N HIS A 375 16.07 -0.40 17.52
CA HIS A 375 17.41 -0.31 16.94
C HIS A 375 17.52 0.70 15.78
N ARG A 376 16.49 1.52 15.56
CA ARG A 376 16.50 2.52 14.48
C ARG A 376 17.19 3.81 14.91
N ALA A 377 18.50 3.87 14.71
CA ALA A 377 19.34 5.01 15.13
C ALA A 377 18.86 6.37 14.59
N GLY A 378 18.20 6.39 13.42
CA GLY A 378 17.63 7.60 12.82
C GLY A 378 16.61 8.33 13.68
N ARG A 379 16.02 7.67 14.68
CA ARG A 379 15.14 8.29 15.68
C ARG A 379 15.84 9.44 16.43
N SER A 380 17.14 9.31 16.70
CA SER A 380 17.90 10.32 17.47
C SER A 380 17.99 11.70 16.81
N TRP A 381 17.66 11.83 15.54
CA TRP A 381 17.71 13.11 14.82
C TRP A 381 16.41 13.47 14.08
N ARG A 382 15.59 12.48 13.73
CA ARG A 382 14.37 12.68 12.96
C ARG A 382 13.15 12.23 13.75
N PRO A 383 12.24 13.14 14.17
CA PRO A 383 10.98 12.76 14.79
C PRO A 383 10.04 12.06 13.80
N LEU A 384 9.05 11.33 14.32
CA LEU A 384 8.06 10.62 13.50
C LEU A 384 7.27 11.57 12.60
N GLU A 385 6.88 12.74 13.12
CA GLU A 385 6.14 13.75 12.36
C GLU A 385 6.89 14.19 11.11
N ASP A 386 8.23 14.30 11.16
CA ASP A 386 9.03 14.64 9.98
C ASP A 386 9.03 13.50 8.94
N THR A 387 9.01 12.23 9.35
CA THR A 387 8.88 11.12 8.40
C THR A 387 7.56 11.16 7.66
N ALA A 388 6.47 11.52 8.33
CA ALA A 388 5.15 11.68 7.74
C ALA A 388 5.10 12.87 6.76
N ARG A 389 5.58 14.04 7.16
CA ARG A 389 5.64 15.23 6.29
C ARG A 389 6.55 15.05 5.08
N SER A 390 7.62 14.28 5.24
CA SER A 390 8.64 14.05 4.21
C SER A 390 8.33 12.84 3.29
N VAL A 391 7.13 12.26 3.35
CA VAL A 391 6.73 11.08 2.56
C VAL A 391 7.05 11.21 1.08
N GLN A 392 6.90 12.42 0.52
CA GLN A 392 7.13 12.71 -0.90
C GLN A 392 8.55 12.35 -1.36
N ILE A 393 9.54 12.52 -0.49
CA ILE A 393 10.96 12.25 -0.79
C ILE A 393 11.42 10.91 -0.18
N LEU A 394 10.85 10.49 0.94
CA LEU A 394 11.30 9.29 1.64
C LEU A 394 10.93 7.99 0.92
N ARG A 395 9.80 7.96 0.20
CA ARG A 395 9.44 6.82 -0.66
C ARG A 395 10.40 6.61 -1.84
N LEU A 396 11.24 7.59 -2.16
CA LEU A 396 12.24 7.54 -3.25
C LEU A 396 13.65 7.24 -2.74
N GLN A 397 13.84 7.06 -1.44
CA GLN A 397 15.17 6.80 -0.89
C GLN A 397 15.70 5.42 -1.29
N GLY A 398 17.00 5.34 -1.54
CA GLY A 398 17.66 4.07 -1.79
C GLY A 398 17.74 3.19 -0.53
N PRO A 399 18.05 1.89 -0.69
CA PRO A 399 18.00 0.92 0.40
C PRO A 399 19.12 1.06 1.45
N ALA A 400 20.23 1.72 1.14
CA ALA A 400 21.37 1.82 2.06
C ALA A 400 21.07 2.72 3.27
N TRP A 401 21.50 2.30 4.46
CA TRP A 401 21.37 3.05 5.71
C TRP A 401 19.93 3.35 6.10
N GLN A 402 19.01 2.41 5.89
CA GLN A 402 17.60 2.58 6.25
C GLN A 402 17.41 2.88 7.74
N SER A 403 18.20 2.20 8.61
CA SER A 403 18.17 2.44 10.06
C SER A 403 18.56 3.86 10.45
N TRP A 404 19.47 4.50 9.69
CA TRP A 404 19.92 5.87 9.93
C TRP A 404 19.05 6.93 9.25
N ARG A 405 18.56 6.65 8.04
CA ARG A 405 17.67 7.58 7.29
C ARG A 405 16.31 7.76 7.95
N ARG A 406 15.77 6.71 8.53
CA ARG A 406 14.42 6.67 9.10
C ARG A 406 13.37 7.12 8.07
N GLY A 407 12.80 6.17 7.33
CA GLY A 407 11.93 6.46 6.18
C GLY A 407 10.45 6.53 6.52
N LEU A 408 9.71 5.43 6.27
CA LEU A 408 8.25 5.35 6.39
C LEU A 408 7.80 4.87 7.78
N ASP A 409 8.47 5.28 8.84
CA ASP A 409 8.23 4.78 10.20
C ASP A 409 6.85 5.16 10.77
N TYR A 410 6.13 6.08 10.12
CA TYR A 410 4.77 6.43 10.51
C TYR A 410 3.77 5.26 10.36
N TYR A 411 4.09 4.18 9.62
CA TYR A 411 3.37 2.90 9.65
C TYR A 411 3.68 2.15 10.96
N PRO A 412 4.85 1.53 11.12
CA PRO A 412 5.09 0.63 12.26
C PRO A 412 5.18 1.36 13.60
N GLU A 413 5.78 2.56 13.67
CA GLU A 413 5.84 3.32 14.92
C GLU A 413 4.48 3.96 15.25
N GLY A 414 3.73 4.37 14.21
CA GLY A 414 2.33 4.76 14.37
C GLY A 414 1.51 3.63 15.00
N ALA A 415 1.68 2.39 14.57
CA ALA A 415 1.01 1.23 15.16
C ALA A 415 1.36 1.06 16.66
N LEU A 416 2.62 1.23 17.06
CA LEU A 416 3.01 1.19 18.49
C LEU A 416 2.38 2.34 19.30
N ILE A 417 2.27 3.54 18.71
CA ILE A 417 1.59 4.68 19.35
C ILE A 417 0.11 4.36 19.56
N TRP A 418 -0.56 3.78 18.57
CA TRP A 418 -1.97 3.41 18.70
C TRP A 418 -2.20 2.22 19.65
N LEU A 419 -1.26 1.29 19.73
CA LEU A 419 -1.24 0.27 20.79
C LEU A 419 -1.14 0.92 22.18
N GLU A 420 -0.30 1.95 22.34
CA GLU A 420 -0.20 2.69 23.59
C GLU A 420 -1.51 3.37 23.96
N VAL A 421 -2.17 4.00 22.98
CA VAL A 421 -3.50 4.60 23.16
C VAL A 421 -4.53 3.56 23.62
N ASP A 422 -4.60 2.40 22.95
CA ASP A 422 -5.56 1.33 23.31
C ASP A 422 -5.31 0.78 24.71
N THR A 423 -4.06 0.53 25.06
CA THR A 423 -3.71 0.01 26.40
C THR A 423 -3.97 1.04 27.51
N ILE A 424 -3.78 2.34 27.26
CA ILE A 424 -4.16 3.41 28.21
C ILE A 424 -5.68 3.42 28.40
N ILE A 425 -6.48 3.39 27.34
CA ILE A 425 -7.95 3.36 27.43
C ILE A 425 -8.39 2.16 28.26
N ARG A 426 -7.89 0.96 27.97
CA ARG A 426 -8.22 -0.28 28.68
C ARG A 426 -7.84 -0.18 30.17
N GLN A 427 -6.66 0.32 30.48
CA GLN A 427 -6.21 0.48 31.86
C GLN A 427 -7.06 1.49 32.64
N GLN A 428 -7.30 2.67 32.07
CA GLN A 428 -8.08 3.74 32.74
C GLN A 428 -9.54 3.36 32.97
N THR A 429 -10.09 2.52 32.10
CA THR A 429 -11.49 2.07 32.16
C THR A 429 -11.66 0.66 32.73
N GLN A 430 -10.59 0.07 33.28
CA GLN A 430 -10.60 -1.30 33.82
C GLN A 430 -11.16 -2.33 32.78
N GLY A 431 -10.80 -2.16 31.51
CA GLY A 431 -11.22 -3.02 30.39
C GLY A 431 -12.65 -2.76 29.87
N GLN A 432 -13.38 -1.79 30.42
CA GLN A 432 -14.75 -1.49 29.98
C GLN A 432 -14.79 -0.80 28.60
N LYS A 433 -13.74 -0.10 28.24
CA LYS A 433 -13.57 0.54 26.92
C LYS A 433 -12.22 0.22 26.31
N SER A 434 -12.11 0.42 25.02
CA SER A 434 -10.92 0.16 24.22
C SER A 434 -10.86 1.11 23.03
N LEU A 435 -9.86 0.97 22.18
CA LEU A 435 -9.77 1.69 20.91
C LEU A 435 -10.95 1.35 19.96
N ASN A 436 -11.61 0.20 20.13
CA ASN A 436 -12.84 -0.11 19.38
C ASN A 436 -13.93 0.97 19.61
N ASP A 437 -14.03 1.55 20.81
CA ASP A 437 -14.99 2.62 21.11
C ASP A 437 -14.63 3.92 20.39
N PHE A 438 -13.33 4.21 20.28
CA PHE A 438 -12.85 5.32 19.44
C PHE A 438 -13.23 5.07 17.97
N CYS A 439 -12.96 3.87 17.45
CA CYS A 439 -13.29 3.53 16.07
C CYS A 439 -14.78 3.71 15.78
N ARG A 440 -15.68 3.26 16.65
CA ARG A 440 -17.13 3.44 16.49
C ARG A 440 -17.56 4.91 16.51
N LEU A 441 -16.94 5.72 17.37
CA LEU A 441 -17.25 7.15 17.45
C LEU A 441 -16.68 7.96 16.28
N PHE A 442 -15.44 7.65 15.88
CA PHE A 442 -14.71 8.43 14.88
C PHE A 442 -15.04 8.02 13.45
N HIS A 443 -15.22 6.71 13.21
CA HIS A 443 -15.44 6.14 11.89
C HIS A 443 -16.87 5.60 11.68
N GLY A 444 -17.69 5.53 12.72
CA GLY A 444 -19.06 5.02 12.65
C GLY A 444 -20.04 6.02 12.04
N GLY A 445 -21.27 6.02 12.53
CA GLY A 445 -22.38 6.84 12.04
C GLY A 445 -23.34 6.05 11.16
N GLU A 446 -23.95 6.70 10.16
CA GLU A 446 -24.87 6.05 9.23
C GLU A 446 -24.13 5.37 8.08
N SER A 447 -24.49 4.11 7.81
CA SER A 447 -24.02 3.40 6.62
C SER A 447 -24.60 4.04 5.35
N GLY A 448 -23.85 4.01 4.26
CA GLY A 448 -24.31 4.59 2.99
C GLY A 448 -23.22 4.64 1.92
N PRO A 449 -23.46 5.35 0.82
CA PRO A 449 -22.50 5.45 -0.27
C PRO A 449 -21.20 6.16 0.16
N PRO A 450 -20.14 6.03 -0.63
CA PRO A 450 -18.86 6.69 -0.40
C PRO A 450 -18.99 8.20 -0.17
N LYS A 451 -18.30 8.70 0.84
CA LYS A 451 -18.15 10.13 1.13
C LYS A 451 -16.85 10.38 1.89
N VAL A 452 -16.30 11.58 1.75
CA VAL A 452 -15.13 12.02 2.51
C VAL A 452 -15.57 12.96 3.63
N VAL A 453 -15.15 12.67 4.85
CA VAL A 453 -15.34 13.52 6.03
C VAL A 453 -13.96 13.91 6.58
N PRO A 454 -13.42 15.07 6.21
CA PRO A 454 -12.11 15.51 6.66
C PRO A 454 -12.00 15.64 8.17
N TYR A 455 -10.79 15.44 8.71
CA TYR A 455 -10.50 15.63 10.13
C TYR A 455 -9.16 16.33 10.36
N THR A 456 -9.02 16.88 11.54
CA THR A 456 -7.82 17.52 12.08
C THR A 456 -7.28 16.73 13.27
N PHE A 457 -6.08 17.06 13.75
CA PHE A 457 -5.53 16.53 15.00
C PHE A 457 -6.47 16.75 16.18
N ASP A 458 -7.10 17.93 16.26
CA ASP A 458 -8.01 18.27 17.37
C ASP A 458 -9.29 17.40 17.35
N ASP A 459 -9.76 16.97 16.18
CA ASP A 459 -10.89 16.03 16.08
C ASP A 459 -10.53 14.65 16.64
N VAL A 460 -9.31 14.17 16.39
CA VAL A 460 -8.78 12.94 16.97
C VAL A 460 -8.74 13.03 18.51
N VAL A 461 -8.11 14.07 19.03
CA VAL A 461 -7.99 14.32 20.48
C VAL A 461 -9.38 14.46 21.13
N LYS A 462 -10.28 15.20 20.51
CA LYS A 462 -11.66 15.38 20.99
C LYS A 462 -12.39 14.04 21.10
N THR A 463 -12.26 13.18 20.09
CA THR A 463 -12.93 11.87 20.08
C THR A 463 -12.33 10.92 21.13
N LEU A 464 -11.01 10.90 21.28
CA LEU A 464 -10.34 10.14 22.35
C LEU A 464 -10.83 10.56 23.74
N ASN A 465 -11.00 11.88 23.98
CA ASN A 465 -11.54 12.39 25.24
C ASN A 465 -13.02 12.01 25.47
N GLN A 466 -13.80 11.75 24.45
CA GLN A 466 -15.16 11.19 24.57
C GLN A 466 -15.13 9.71 25.02
N VAL A 467 -14.10 8.97 24.59
CA VAL A 467 -13.90 7.58 25.05
C VAL A 467 -13.48 7.57 26.52
N THR A 468 -12.39 8.24 26.84
CA THR A 468 -11.95 8.42 28.22
C THR A 468 -11.15 9.72 28.36
N PRO A 469 -11.39 10.53 29.39
CA PRO A 469 -10.62 11.75 29.63
C PRO A 469 -9.16 11.43 29.94
N TYR A 470 -8.23 12.05 29.20
CA TYR A 470 -6.79 11.92 29.39
C TYR A 470 -6.07 13.07 28.65
N ASP A 471 -4.81 13.36 28.97
CA ASP A 471 -4.03 14.33 28.19
C ASP A 471 -3.55 13.74 26.87
N TRP A 472 -4.50 13.42 26.00
CA TRP A 472 -4.21 12.84 24.68
C TRP A 472 -3.38 13.76 23.80
N ALA A 473 -3.61 15.08 23.88
CA ALA A 473 -2.87 16.05 23.09
C ALA A 473 -1.39 16.09 23.50
N GLY A 474 -1.11 16.11 24.80
CA GLY A 474 0.25 16.07 25.34
C GLY A 474 0.96 14.77 25.01
N LEU A 475 0.31 13.62 25.23
CA LEU A 475 0.86 12.30 24.92
C LEU A 475 1.23 12.18 23.44
N LEU A 476 0.26 12.40 22.54
CA LEU A 476 0.46 12.20 21.11
C LEU A 476 1.53 13.13 20.54
N LYS A 477 1.50 14.43 20.92
CA LYS A 477 2.54 15.38 20.50
C LYS A 477 3.93 14.98 21.00
N THR A 478 4.02 14.47 22.23
CA THR A 478 5.28 14.00 22.79
C THR A 478 5.82 12.81 21.99
N LEU A 479 5.00 11.81 21.69
CA LEU A 479 5.40 10.61 20.97
C LEU A 479 5.82 10.91 19.52
N VAL A 480 5.00 11.68 18.77
CA VAL A 480 5.29 11.94 17.34
C VAL A 480 6.46 12.90 17.13
N ASN A 481 6.79 13.75 18.11
CA ASN A 481 7.92 14.68 18.06
C ASN A 481 9.15 14.21 18.82
N SER A 482 9.11 13.01 19.41
CA SER A 482 10.25 12.44 20.14
C SER A 482 11.43 12.16 19.23
N THR A 483 12.62 12.48 19.73
CA THR A 483 13.90 12.01 19.22
C THR A 483 14.59 11.09 20.23
N ASP A 484 13.82 10.44 21.11
CA ASP A 484 14.34 9.40 21.97
C ASP A 484 14.93 8.27 21.12
N PRO A 485 16.16 7.78 21.41
CA PRO A 485 16.75 6.69 20.66
C PRO A 485 15.96 5.38 20.74
N HIS A 486 15.14 5.20 21.79
CA HIS A 486 14.30 4.02 21.99
C HIS A 486 12.90 4.17 21.38
N ALA A 487 12.33 3.07 20.93
CA ALA A 487 10.98 3.01 20.42
C ALA A 487 9.93 3.23 21.53
N PRO A 488 8.68 3.66 21.21
CA PRO A 488 7.61 3.79 22.18
C PRO A 488 7.05 2.41 22.57
N LEU A 489 7.71 1.72 23.48
CA LEU A 489 7.33 0.36 23.92
C LEU A 489 6.27 0.36 25.04
N GLY A 490 5.82 1.53 25.51
CA GLY A 490 4.89 1.66 26.63
C GLY A 490 3.56 0.92 26.44
N GLY A 491 3.09 0.77 25.20
CA GLY A 491 1.92 -0.03 24.87
C GLY A 491 2.12 -1.53 25.09
N ILE A 492 3.30 -2.06 24.75
CA ILE A 492 3.67 -3.46 24.98
C ILE A 492 3.78 -3.73 26.48
N GLU A 493 4.49 -2.87 27.21
CA GLU A 493 4.71 -3.02 28.65
C GLU A 493 3.40 -2.93 29.43
N ARG A 494 2.56 -1.94 29.15
CA ARG A 494 1.22 -1.80 29.72
C ARG A 494 0.31 -2.97 29.32
N GLY A 495 0.55 -3.52 28.13
CA GLY A 495 -0.09 -4.74 27.64
C GLY A 495 0.24 -6.00 28.40
N GLY A 496 1.18 -5.94 29.38
CA GLY A 496 1.62 -7.06 30.21
C GLY A 496 2.67 -7.94 29.56
N TRP A 497 3.45 -7.37 28.64
CA TRP A 497 4.53 -8.04 27.91
C TRP A 497 5.79 -7.18 27.90
N ARG A 498 6.93 -7.76 27.57
CA ARG A 498 8.19 -7.04 27.41
C ARG A 498 8.97 -7.59 26.23
N LEU A 499 9.68 -6.72 25.53
CA LEU A 499 10.61 -7.08 24.48
C LEU A 499 11.87 -7.71 25.10
N VAL A 500 12.22 -8.91 24.65
CA VAL A 500 13.42 -9.64 25.07
C VAL A 500 14.15 -10.20 23.85
N TYR A 501 15.41 -10.58 24.05
CA TYR A 501 16.22 -11.20 23.01
C TYR A 501 16.78 -12.53 23.49
N ASN A 502 16.62 -13.58 22.68
CA ASN A 502 17.15 -14.91 22.96
C ASN A 502 17.63 -15.59 21.67
N ASP A 503 18.08 -16.84 21.75
CA ASP A 503 18.63 -17.60 20.64
C ASP A 503 17.60 -18.34 19.77
N GLN A 504 16.31 -18.29 20.16
CA GLN A 504 15.24 -18.89 19.37
C GLN A 504 14.95 -18.01 18.16
N PRO A 505 14.72 -18.58 16.97
CA PRO A 505 14.37 -17.77 15.79
C PRO A 505 12.99 -17.10 15.94
N ASN A 506 12.90 -15.79 15.74
CA ASN A 506 11.61 -15.13 15.54
C ASN A 506 10.98 -15.60 14.23
N LEU A 507 9.70 -15.94 14.25
CA LEU A 507 8.99 -16.53 13.11
C LEU A 507 9.04 -15.62 11.87
N PHE A 508 8.73 -14.33 12.03
CA PHE A 508 8.66 -13.39 10.90
C PHE A 508 10.04 -13.08 10.32
N ILE A 509 11.05 -12.89 11.16
CA ILE A 509 12.44 -12.66 10.70
C ILE A 509 12.96 -13.89 9.95
N LYS A 510 12.78 -15.09 10.50
CA LYS A 510 13.17 -16.34 9.86
C LYS A 510 12.48 -16.54 8.51
N THR A 511 11.19 -16.21 8.44
CA THR A 511 10.39 -16.36 7.23
C THR A 511 10.81 -15.33 6.18
N ALA A 512 10.99 -14.08 6.58
CA ALA A 512 11.51 -13.02 5.71
C ALA A 512 12.93 -13.35 5.18
N ASP A 513 13.79 -13.88 6.03
CA ASP A 513 15.13 -14.34 5.63
C ASP A 513 15.08 -15.43 4.56
N LYS A 514 14.16 -16.40 4.72
CA LYS A 514 13.97 -17.47 3.73
C LYS A 514 13.52 -16.90 2.38
N VAL A 515 12.53 -16.04 2.39
CA VAL A 515 11.94 -15.43 1.18
C VAL A 515 12.95 -14.50 0.48
N ARG A 516 13.63 -13.65 1.24
CA ARG A 516 14.60 -12.66 0.71
C ARG A 516 15.97 -13.24 0.46
N LYS A 517 16.20 -14.53 0.74
CA LYS A 517 17.51 -15.19 0.68
C LYS A 517 18.58 -14.39 1.43
N SER A 518 18.30 -14.07 2.70
CA SER A 518 19.14 -13.25 3.57
C SER A 518 19.39 -13.93 4.92
N VAL A 519 20.22 -13.31 5.73
CA VAL A 519 20.38 -13.58 7.15
C VAL A 519 20.35 -12.26 7.90
N ASP A 520 19.37 -12.10 8.77
CA ASP A 520 19.25 -10.95 9.65
C ASP A 520 20.08 -11.19 10.94
N ALA A 521 21.18 -10.47 11.06
CA ALA A 521 22.02 -10.40 12.25
C ALA A 521 21.96 -9.00 12.90
N SER A 522 20.87 -8.26 12.68
CA SER A 522 20.67 -6.88 13.16
C SER A 522 20.84 -6.75 14.66
N TYR A 523 20.33 -7.71 15.41
CA TYR A 523 20.34 -7.68 16.89
C TYR A 523 21.60 -8.31 17.51
N SER A 524 22.47 -8.88 16.67
CA SER A 524 23.78 -9.44 17.07
C SER A 524 24.90 -8.50 16.59
N LEU A 525 25.39 -8.69 15.37
CA LEU A 525 26.48 -7.88 14.80
C LEU A 525 25.99 -6.54 14.25
N GLY A 526 24.71 -6.39 13.94
CA GLY A 526 24.12 -5.15 13.45
C GLY A 526 24.11 -5.03 11.93
N PHE A 527 23.89 -6.13 11.19
CA PHE A 527 23.74 -6.10 9.74
C PHE A 527 22.76 -7.16 9.23
N VAL A 528 22.30 -6.94 8.00
CA VAL A 528 21.58 -7.93 7.18
C VAL A 528 22.45 -8.29 5.98
N VAL A 529 22.68 -9.59 5.77
CA VAL A 529 23.51 -10.11 4.68
C VAL A 529 22.71 -10.99 3.74
N ARG A 530 22.83 -10.77 2.43
CA ARG A 530 22.22 -11.60 1.39
C ARG A 530 23.02 -12.88 1.16
N GLU A 531 22.40 -13.85 0.49
CA GLU A 531 23.03 -15.14 0.17
C GLU A 531 24.34 -14.98 -0.62
N ASP A 532 24.43 -13.97 -1.49
CA ASP A 532 25.65 -13.63 -2.25
C ASP A 532 26.74 -12.94 -1.41
N GLY A 533 26.51 -12.71 -0.10
CA GLY A 533 27.41 -12.04 0.80
C GLY A 533 27.25 -10.51 0.85
N THR A 534 26.39 -9.91 0.03
CA THR A 534 26.16 -8.46 0.05
C THR A 534 25.48 -8.02 1.33
N LEU A 535 26.06 -7.07 2.05
CA LEU A 535 25.46 -6.43 3.21
C LEU A 535 24.39 -5.44 2.74
N SER A 536 23.11 -5.82 2.88
CA SER A 536 22.00 -4.99 2.41
C SER A 536 21.69 -3.81 3.34
N ASP A 537 21.91 -3.97 4.64
CA ASP A 537 21.85 -2.89 5.63
C ASP A 537 22.87 -3.12 6.76
N VAL A 538 23.28 -2.04 7.41
CA VAL A 538 24.11 -2.02 8.62
C VAL A 538 23.51 -0.99 9.57
N ILE A 539 23.24 -1.40 10.81
CA ILE A 539 22.68 -0.50 11.83
C ILE A 539 23.74 0.49 12.27
N TYR A 540 23.44 1.78 12.12
CA TYR A 540 24.31 2.84 12.58
C TYR A 540 24.53 2.74 14.11
N GLY A 541 25.80 2.77 14.53
CA GLY A 541 26.19 2.60 15.94
C GLY A 541 26.33 1.14 16.41
N SER A 542 26.04 0.15 15.57
CA SER A 542 26.20 -1.28 15.87
C SER A 542 27.66 -1.73 15.96
N PRO A 543 27.94 -2.95 16.46
CA PRO A 543 29.29 -3.52 16.43
C PRO A 543 29.93 -3.55 15.03
N ALA A 544 29.18 -3.90 13.99
CA ALA A 544 29.66 -3.88 12.60
C ALA A 544 30.00 -2.45 12.13
N TYR A 545 29.13 -1.49 12.42
CA TYR A 545 29.38 -0.08 12.12
C TYR A 545 30.64 0.43 12.83
N ALA A 546 30.79 0.14 14.12
CA ALA A 546 31.95 0.57 14.92
C ALA A 546 33.26 -0.03 14.39
N ALA A 547 33.23 -1.23 13.82
CA ALA A 547 34.37 -1.85 13.16
C ALA A 547 34.71 -1.19 11.79
N GLY A 548 33.79 -0.40 11.20
CA GLY A 548 33.96 0.27 9.91
C GLY A 548 33.32 -0.44 8.74
N ILE A 549 32.33 -1.28 9.00
CA ILE A 549 31.54 -2.00 7.98
C ILE A 549 30.31 -1.16 7.62
N GLY A 550 29.92 -1.16 6.35
CA GLY A 550 28.76 -0.43 5.84
C GLY A 550 27.97 -1.19 4.77
N PRO A 551 26.74 -0.73 4.44
CA PRO A 551 25.92 -1.34 3.39
C PRO A 551 26.60 -1.32 2.01
N GLY A 552 26.35 -2.37 1.21
CA GLY A 552 26.93 -2.56 -0.11
C GLY A 552 28.31 -3.22 -0.10
N MET A 553 28.94 -3.39 1.08
CA MET A 553 30.13 -4.23 1.22
C MET A 553 29.77 -5.71 1.13
N GLN A 554 30.72 -6.56 0.80
CA GLN A 554 30.49 -7.99 0.61
C GLN A 554 31.26 -8.81 1.65
N LEU A 555 30.53 -9.63 2.41
CA LEU A 555 31.07 -10.59 3.34
C LEU A 555 31.63 -11.81 2.58
N VAL A 556 32.95 -12.05 2.67
CA VAL A 556 33.65 -13.12 1.94
C VAL A 556 33.95 -14.31 2.83
N ALA A 557 34.36 -14.07 4.06
CA ALA A 557 34.70 -15.14 5.00
C ALA A 557 34.50 -14.69 6.46
N ILE A 558 34.29 -15.67 7.34
CA ILE A 558 34.13 -15.50 8.79
C ILE A 558 35.12 -16.45 9.47
N ASN A 559 35.99 -15.93 10.35
CA ASN A 559 37.01 -16.70 11.07
C ASN A 559 37.85 -17.60 10.13
N GLY A 560 38.18 -17.09 8.93
CA GLY A 560 38.96 -17.81 7.91
C GLY A 560 38.18 -18.87 7.10
N ARG A 561 36.86 -19.05 7.33
CA ARG A 561 35.98 -19.94 6.54
C ARG A 561 35.15 -19.12 5.56
N ALA A 562 34.95 -19.61 4.34
CA ALA A 562 34.10 -18.96 3.35
C ALA A 562 32.69 -18.69 3.90
N TRP A 563 32.13 -17.54 3.52
CA TRP A 563 30.78 -17.12 3.92
C TRP A 563 29.74 -18.20 3.61
N SER A 564 28.92 -18.50 4.59
CA SER A 564 27.62 -19.14 4.45
C SER A 564 26.76 -18.81 5.67
N LYS A 565 25.45 -18.98 5.56
CA LYS A 565 24.51 -18.81 6.66
C LYS A 565 24.93 -19.59 7.91
N ASP A 566 25.30 -20.88 7.74
CA ASP A 566 25.67 -21.75 8.85
C ASP A 566 26.97 -21.30 9.52
N VAL A 567 27.96 -20.84 8.74
CA VAL A 567 29.23 -20.33 9.27
C VAL A 567 29.01 -19.07 10.14
N LEU A 568 28.09 -18.16 9.73
CA LEU A 568 27.73 -17.01 10.55
C LEU A 568 27.02 -17.43 11.83
N GLN A 569 26.05 -18.30 11.72
CA GLN A 569 25.28 -18.81 12.87
C GLN A 569 26.18 -19.54 13.89
N ASP A 570 27.15 -20.34 13.41
CA ASP A 570 28.11 -21.04 14.26
C ASP A 570 29.04 -20.04 14.96
N ALA A 571 29.53 -19.02 14.25
CA ALA A 571 30.38 -17.98 14.82
C ALA A 571 29.65 -17.17 15.90
N LEU A 572 28.37 -16.81 15.65
CA LEU A 572 27.53 -16.14 16.63
C LEU A 572 27.28 -16.99 17.87
N ARG A 573 26.93 -18.27 17.72
CA ARG A 573 26.74 -19.17 18.87
C ARG A 573 28.03 -19.33 19.70
N ALA A 574 29.15 -19.54 19.01
CA ALA A 574 30.44 -19.72 19.66
C ALA A 574 30.92 -18.44 20.39
N SER A 575 30.49 -17.26 19.95
CA SER A 575 30.91 -15.99 20.55
C SER A 575 30.45 -15.85 22.01
N LYS A 576 29.36 -16.51 22.42
CA LYS A 576 28.84 -16.46 23.79
C LYS A 576 29.82 -17.01 24.84
N ASP A 577 30.58 -18.02 24.46
CA ASP A 577 31.53 -18.71 25.32
C ASP A 577 33.00 -18.36 25.00
N SER A 578 33.23 -17.52 23.99
CA SER A 578 34.58 -17.14 23.52
C SER A 578 34.93 -15.73 23.96
N LYS A 579 36.22 -15.47 24.20
CA LYS A 579 36.78 -14.13 24.37
C LYS A 579 37.40 -13.60 23.07
N GLU A 580 37.54 -14.44 22.07
CA GLU A 580 38.10 -14.05 20.78
C GLU A 580 37.06 -13.28 19.96
N PRO A 581 37.48 -12.25 19.21
CA PRO A 581 36.61 -11.51 18.32
C PRO A 581 36.13 -12.39 17.15
N ILE A 582 35.07 -11.97 16.51
CA ILE A 582 34.63 -12.54 15.22
C ILE A 582 35.35 -11.77 14.11
N ASP A 583 36.19 -12.46 13.33
CA ASP A 583 36.89 -11.90 12.21
C ASP A 583 36.07 -12.02 10.92
N LEU A 584 35.77 -10.90 10.29
CA LEU A 584 35.03 -10.82 9.02
C LEU A 584 35.98 -10.35 7.91
N LEU A 585 36.23 -11.19 6.91
CA LEU A 585 36.87 -10.77 5.67
C LEU A 585 35.82 -10.12 4.77
N ILE A 586 35.99 -8.84 4.50
CA ILE A 586 35.05 -8.02 3.73
C ILE A 586 35.74 -7.51 2.46
N GLU A 587 35.01 -7.59 1.32
CA GLU A 587 35.36 -6.89 0.10
C GLU A 587 34.60 -5.56 0.03
N ASN A 588 35.31 -4.48 -0.26
CA ASN A 588 34.74 -3.17 -0.56
C ASN A 588 35.44 -2.58 -1.77
N ALA A 589 34.71 -2.32 -2.86
CA ALA A 589 35.23 -1.76 -4.11
C ALA A 589 36.50 -2.50 -4.60
N LYS A 590 36.49 -3.84 -4.57
CA LYS A 590 37.58 -4.76 -4.97
C LYS A 590 38.81 -4.79 -4.03
N PHE A 591 38.70 -4.21 -2.85
CA PHE A 591 39.72 -4.30 -1.82
C PHE A 591 39.26 -5.19 -0.67
N PHE A 592 40.10 -6.08 -0.21
CA PHE A 592 39.83 -6.98 0.90
C PHE A 592 40.44 -6.46 2.20
N LYS A 593 39.67 -6.52 3.27
CA LYS A 593 40.14 -6.19 4.61
C LYS A 593 39.46 -7.09 5.64
N THR A 594 40.20 -7.52 6.66
CA THR A 594 39.65 -8.20 7.82
C THR A 594 39.24 -7.17 8.86
N TYR A 595 38.00 -7.33 9.37
CA TYR A 595 37.44 -6.54 10.46
C TYR A 595 37.21 -7.46 11.65
N SER A 596 37.79 -7.15 12.80
CA SER A 596 37.65 -7.91 14.04
C SER A 596 36.58 -7.25 14.90
N ILE A 597 35.52 -7.99 15.24
CA ILE A 597 34.39 -7.49 16.03
C ILE A 597 34.39 -8.19 17.39
N ALA A 598 34.62 -7.43 18.46
CA ALA A 598 34.48 -7.92 19.84
C ALA A 598 32.99 -8.04 20.19
N TYR A 599 32.41 -9.19 19.87
CA TYR A 599 31.01 -9.51 20.13
C TYR A 599 30.91 -10.84 20.90
N HIS A 600 30.15 -10.85 22.01
CA HIS A 600 30.13 -11.99 22.97
C HIS A 600 28.72 -12.35 23.45
N ASP A 601 27.64 -11.80 22.83
CA ASP A 601 26.26 -11.99 23.30
C ASP A 601 25.53 -13.16 22.61
N GLY A 602 26.20 -13.84 21.66
CA GLY A 602 25.59 -14.96 20.93
C GLY A 602 24.55 -14.54 19.90
N VAL A 603 23.66 -15.47 19.55
CA VAL A 603 22.53 -15.20 18.66
C VAL A 603 21.45 -14.46 19.44
N ARG A 604 20.91 -13.38 18.85
CA ARG A 604 19.84 -12.57 19.45
C ARG A 604 18.69 -12.40 18.48
N ASN A 605 17.52 -12.92 18.84
CA ASN A 605 16.27 -12.72 18.11
C ASN A 605 15.23 -12.11 19.06
N PRO A 606 14.39 -11.16 18.59
CA PRO A 606 13.41 -10.49 19.42
C PRO A 606 12.18 -11.37 19.66
N HIS A 607 11.67 -11.35 20.90
CA HIS A 607 10.42 -11.99 21.31
C HIS A 607 9.68 -11.12 22.33
N LEU A 608 8.39 -11.37 22.49
CA LEU A 608 7.64 -10.85 23.63
C LEU A 608 7.50 -11.93 24.71
N GLU A 609 7.93 -11.61 25.94
CA GLU A 609 7.69 -12.44 27.12
C GLU A 609 6.62 -11.83 28.01
N ARG A 610 5.82 -12.70 28.63
CA ARG A 610 4.84 -12.24 29.65
C ARG A 610 5.57 -11.53 30.79
N ALA A 611 5.08 -10.32 31.09
CA ALA A 611 5.40 -9.58 32.30
C ALA A 611 4.29 -9.75 33.35
N GLU A 612 4.45 -9.14 34.51
CA GLU A 612 3.40 -9.09 35.54
C GLU A 612 2.20 -8.27 35.06
N GLY A 613 1.00 -8.57 35.55
CA GLY A 613 -0.22 -7.83 35.27
C GLY A 613 -1.18 -8.52 34.31
N ALA A 614 -2.18 -7.78 33.82
CA ALA A 614 -3.19 -8.29 32.90
C ALA A 614 -2.61 -8.53 31.50
N ASP A 615 -3.09 -9.53 30.80
CA ASP A 615 -2.78 -9.75 29.38
C ASP A 615 -3.71 -8.91 28.49
N LEU A 616 -3.36 -7.64 28.29
CA LEU A 616 -4.16 -6.79 27.42
C LEU A 616 -3.90 -7.11 25.95
N LEU A 617 -2.69 -7.54 25.56
CA LEU A 617 -2.40 -7.91 24.17
C LEU A 617 -3.24 -9.11 23.72
N GLY A 618 -3.38 -10.15 24.57
CA GLY A 618 -4.30 -11.25 24.28
C GLY A 618 -5.74 -10.77 24.10
N GLY A 619 -6.22 -9.90 24.98
CA GLY A 619 -7.58 -9.34 24.90
C GLY A 619 -7.81 -8.38 23.71
N ILE A 620 -6.75 -7.79 23.13
CA ILE A 620 -6.86 -6.93 21.93
C ILE A 620 -7.22 -7.78 20.70
N VAL A 621 -6.61 -8.95 20.56
CA VAL A 621 -6.79 -9.83 19.40
C VAL A 621 -7.93 -10.86 19.55
N GLU A 622 -8.65 -10.85 20.67
CA GLU A 622 -9.86 -11.65 20.80
C GLU A 622 -10.92 -11.20 19.78
N PRO A 623 -11.54 -12.12 19.04
CA PRO A 623 -12.60 -11.80 18.09
C PRO A 623 -13.77 -11.04 18.73
N LEU A 624 -14.32 -10.05 18.03
CA LEU A 624 -15.54 -9.33 18.42
C LEU A 624 -16.80 -10.10 18.03
N THR A 625 -16.69 -10.95 17.01
CA THR A 625 -17.79 -11.78 16.50
C THR A 625 -17.59 -13.23 16.93
N ARG A 626 -18.71 -13.97 17.08
CA ARG A 626 -18.70 -15.38 17.48
C ARG A 626 -18.66 -16.30 16.26
#